data_e82c1cb20625dc2b0254cda49a984560
#
_entry.id   e82c1cb20625dc2b0254cda49a984560
#
_cell.length_a   1.000
_cell.length_b   1.000
_cell.length_c   1.000
_cell.angle_alpha   90.00
_cell.angle_beta   90.00
_cell.angle_gamma   90.00
#
_symmetry.space_group_name_H-M   'P 1'
#
loop_
_entity.id
_entity.type
_entity.pdbx_description
1 polymer ?
#
loop_
_entity_poly.entity_id
_entity_poly.type
_entity_poly.pdbx_seq_one_letter_code
_entity_poly.pdbx_strand_id
1 'polypeptide(L)'
;MSIDGDEIVVFDPRGAVETEPRALSARVAALNGLRLAVLDNTKWNAGRLLRKTAAKLQKEYAFAAVNYRKESFSREAGAALVDTIAADNDITLTAIGD
;
A
#
# COMPACT_ATOMS: atom_id res chain seq x y z
N MET A 1 15.36 30.34 -30.93
CA MET A 1 15.11 30.39 -31.13
C MET A 1 14.70 30.43 -31.45
N SER A 2 14.41 30.18 -31.48
CA SER A 2 14.15 30.14 -31.80
C SER A 2 13.67 30.19 -32.37
N ILE A 3 13.34 30.00 -32.48
CA ILE A 3 13.12 30.05 -33.04
C ILE A 3 12.81 30.21 -33.56
N ASP A 4 13.40 31.10 -33.11
CA ASP A 4 12.99 31.16 -34.21
C ASP A 4 11.93 30.17 -34.45
N GLY A 5 11.22 30.09 -34.86
CA GLY A 5 10.30 29.05 -35.11
C GLY A 5 10.68 27.65 -34.65
N ASP A 6 11.65 27.59 -33.79
CA ASP A 6 12.20 26.30 -33.34
C ASP A 6 11.51 25.75 -32.09
N GLU A 7 10.59 26.51 -31.54
CA GLU A 7 9.84 26.06 -30.38
C GLU A 7 8.74 25.08 -30.81
N ILE A 8 8.72 23.93 -30.17
CA ILE A 8 7.68 22.93 -30.35
C ILE A 8 6.88 22.83 -29.06
N VAL A 9 5.60 23.06 -29.16
CA VAL A 9 4.69 22.89 -28.02
C VAL A 9 4.24 21.44 -27.97
N VAL A 10 4.57 20.79 -26.88
CA VAL A 10 4.14 19.42 -26.61
C VAL A 10 3.32 19.40 -25.32
N PHE A 11 2.33 18.51 -25.28
CA PHE A 11 1.60 18.32 -24.05
C PHE A 11 2.37 17.39 -23.12
N ASP A 12 2.47 17.78 -21.85
CA ASP A 12 2.98 16.90 -20.82
C ASP A 12 1.86 15.91 -20.43
N PRO A 13 2.05 14.62 -20.66
CA PRO A 13 1.02 13.64 -20.34
C PRO A 13 0.85 13.41 -18.84
N ARG A 14 1.74 13.94 -18.02
CA ARG A 14 1.64 13.80 -16.56
C ARG A 14 0.59 14.76 -16.03
N GLY A 15 -0.34 14.24 -15.25
CA GLY A 15 -1.29 15.07 -14.53
C GLY A 15 -0.61 15.85 -13.41
N ALA A 16 -1.09 17.05 -13.16
CA ALA A 16 -0.76 17.74 -11.93
C ALA A 16 -1.60 17.17 -10.81
N VAL A 17 -0.95 16.72 -9.74
CA VAL A 17 -1.66 16.20 -8.57
C VAL A 17 -1.72 17.32 -7.53
N GLU A 18 -2.91 17.90 -7.39
CA GLU A 18 -3.19 18.91 -6.38
C GLU A 18 -3.93 18.25 -5.22
N THR A 19 -3.20 17.58 -4.36
CA THR A 19 -3.76 17.00 -3.15
C THR A 19 -3.19 17.70 -1.93
N GLU A 20 -4.03 17.87 -0.92
CA GLU A 20 -3.56 18.37 0.36
C GLU A 20 -2.66 17.32 1.01
N PRO A 21 -1.52 17.72 1.59
CA PRO A 21 -0.69 16.80 2.35
C PRO A 21 -1.47 16.22 3.51
N ARG A 22 -1.33 14.91 3.71
CA ARG A 22 -1.89 14.22 4.87
C ARG A 22 -0.77 13.75 5.78
N ALA A 23 -1.00 13.88 7.08
CA ALA A 23 -0.08 13.33 8.05
C ALA A 23 -0.06 11.80 7.95
N LEU A 24 1.13 11.22 8.04
CA LEU A 24 1.27 9.77 8.16
C LEU A 24 0.82 9.33 9.56
N SER A 25 0.37 8.08 9.65
CA SER A 25 0.10 7.47 10.94
C SER A 25 1.37 7.46 11.80
N ALA A 26 1.19 7.58 13.11
CA ALA A 26 2.30 7.49 14.03
C ALA A 26 3.02 6.15 13.89
N ARG A 27 4.35 6.18 14.02
CA ARG A 27 5.14 4.95 14.01
C ARG A 27 4.92 4.19 15.29
N VAL A 28 4.93 2.85 15.19
CA VAL A 28 4.89 1.99 16.36
C VAL A 28 6.24 1.99 17.07
N ALA A 29 6.22 1.85 18.39
CA ALA A 29 7.45 1.88 19.18
C ALA A 29 8.29 0.60 19.01
N ALA A 30 7.64 -0.55 18.82
CA ALA A 30 8.29 -1.85 18.62
C ALA A 30 7.41 -2.73 17.75
N LEU A 31 8.00 -3.70 17.07
CA LEU A 31 7.27 -4.61 16.20
C LEU A 31 6.82 -5.89 16.91
N ASN A 32 7.53 -6.32 17.96
CA ASN A 32 7.16 -7.54 18.67
C ASN A 32 5.81 -7.42 19.36
N GLY A 33 5.01 -8.46 19.23
CA GLY A 33 3.72 -8.57 19.90
C GLY A 33 2.57 -7.85 19.21
N LEU A 34 2.82 -7.23 18.05
CA LEU A 34 1.78 -6.53 17.32
C LEU A 34 0.88 -7.49 16.53
N ARG A 35 -0.33 -7.03 16.28
CA ARG A 35 -1.27 -7.70 15.38
C ARG A 35 -1.03 -7.16 13.97
N LEU A 36 -0.64 -8.05 13.08
CA LEU A 36 -0.30 -7.70 11.69
C LEU A 36 -1.44 -8.10 10.76
N ALA A 37 -2.01 -7.12 10.07
CA ALA A 37 -2.86 -7.39 8.93
C ALA A 37 -1.99 -7.56 7.69
N VAL A 38 -2.24 -8.60 6.91
CA VAL A 38 -1.60 -8.82 5.61
C VAL A 38 -2.69 -8.66 4.55
N LEU A 39 -2.66 -7.56 3.83
CA LEU A 39 -3.70 -7.23 2.85
C LEU A 39 -3.21 -7.49 1.43
N ASP A 40 -3.77 -8.53 0.82
CA ASP A 40 -3.55 -8.88 -0.59
C ASP A 40 -4.43 -7.99 -1.47
N ASN A 41 -3.82 -7.16 -2.32
CA ASN A 41 -4.57 -6.33 -3.25
C ASN A 41 -5.01 -7.06 -4.52
N THR A 42 -4.81 -8.38 -4.57
CA THR A 42 -5.22 -9.29 -5.65
C THR A 42 -4.52 -9.08 -6.99
N LYS A 43 -3.49 -8.26 -7.04
CA LYS A 43 -2.65 -8.16 -8.23
C LYS A 43 -1.77 -9.40 -8.38
N TRP A 44 -1.28 -9.60 -9.58
CA TRP A 44 -0.46 -10.77 -9.89
C TRP A 44 0.71 -10.92 -8.90
N ASN A 45 0.84 -12.09 -8.33
CA ASN A 45 1.88 -12.44 -7.34
C ASN A 45 1.84 -11.69 -6.00
N ALA A 46 0.86 -10.81 -5.77
CA ALA A 46 0.79 -10.07 -4.51
C ALA A 46 0.68 -11.01 -3.30
N GLY A 47 -0.22 -11.97 -3.34
CA GLY A 47 -0.39 -12.92 -2.23
C GLY A 47 0.87 -13.72 -1.94
N ARG A 48 1.56 -14.15 -2.98
CA ARG A 48 2.81 -14.91 -2.82
C ARG A 48 3.92 -14.06 -2.20
N LEU A 49 4.09 -12.83 -2.68
CA LEU A 49 5.06 -11.88 -2.13
C LEU A 49 4.76 -11.59 -0.66
N LEU A 50 3.51 -11.30 -0.35
CA LEU A 50 3.08 -10.98 1.00
C LEU A 50 3.30 -12.14 1.97
N ARG A 51 2.96 -13.37 1.57
CA ARG A 51 3.18 -14.55 2.42
C ARG A 51 4.66 -14.76 2.72
N LYS A 52 5.52 -14.60 1.72
CA LYS A 52 6.97 -14.75 1.90
C LYS A 52 7.54 -13.65 2.77
N THR A 53 7.10 -12.42 2.58
CA THR A 53 7.55 -11.27 3.38
C THR A 53 7.11 -11.42 4.83
N ALA A 54 5.85 -11.75 5.06
CA ALA A 54 5.33 -11.96 6.40
C ALA A 54 6.06 -13.10 7.12
N ALA A 55 6.36 -14.20 6.42
CA ALA A 55 7.11 -15.31 6.99
C ALA A 55 8.52 -14.90 7.42
N LYS A 56 9.19 -14.07 6.63
CA LYS A 56 10.51 -13.53 7.00
C LYS A 56 10.44 -12.64 8.22
N LEU A 57 9.46 -11.76 8.27
CA LEU A 57 9.26 -10.88 9.42
C LEU A 57 8.95 -11.67 10.69
N GLN A 58 8.14 -12.71 10.58
CA GLN A 58 7.79 -13.56 11.73
C GLN A 58 8.97 -14.38 12.29
N LYS A 59 10.05 -14.51 11.54
CA LYS A 59 11.28 -15.10 12.07
C LYS A 59 12.04 -14.17 13.02
N GLU A 60 11.86 -12.87 12.83
CA GLU A 60 12.58 -11.86 13.62
C GLU A 60 11.70 -11.23 14.71
N TYR A 61 10.40 -11.16 14.46
CA TYR A 61 9.44 -10.48 15.33
C TYR A 61 8.25 -11.37 15.63
N ALA A 62 7.74 -11.28 16.84
CA ALA A 62 6.55 -12.01 17.23
C ALA A 62 5.30 -11.24 16.76
N PHE A 63 4.72 -11.65 15.64
CA PHE A 63 3.47 -11.11 15.13
C PHE A 63 2.34 -12.13 15.21
N ALA A 64 1.15 -11.66 15.55
CA ALA A 64 -0.07 -12.38 15.24
C ALA A 64 -0.55 -11.86 13.86
N ALA A 65 -0.44 -12.68 12.82
CA ALA A 65 -0.77 -12.28 11.46
C ALA A 65 -2.14 -12.78 11.03
N VAL A 66 -2.94 -11.91 10.42
CA VAL A 66 -4.21 -12.24 9.81
C VAL A 66 -4.20 -11.79 8.36
N ASN A 67 -4.59 -12.69 7.46
CA ASN A 67 -4.62 -12.41 6.04
C ASN A 67 -5.99 -11.91 5.61
N TYR A 68 -5.98 -10.84 4.84
CA TYR A 68 -7.15 -10.25 4.21
C TYR A 68 -6.94 -10.17 2.71
N ARG A 69 -8.02 -10.08 1.98
CA ARG A 69 -7.98 -10.00 0.53
C ARG A 69 -8.99 -8.99 0.02
N LYS A 70 -8.53 -8.11 -0.84
CA LYS A 70 -9.38 -7.17 -1.57
C LYS A 70 -10.20 -7.92 -2.62
N GLU A 71 -11.38 -7.42 -2.92
CA GLU A 71 -12.25 -8.07 -3.93
C GLU A 71 -11.74 -7.88 -5.36
N SER A 72 -11.12 -6.75 -5.66
CA SER A 72 -10.67 -6.42 -7.01
C SER A 72 -9.33 -5.70 -6.99
N PHE A 73 -8.45 -6.08 -7.91
CA PHE A 73 -7.16 -5.41 -8.09
C PHE A 73 -7.29 -3.98 -8.64
N SER A 74 -8.42 -3.66 -9.25
CA SER A 74 -8.64 -2.38 -9.91
C SER A 74 -9.41 -1.36 -9.08
N ARG A 75 -9.82 -1.75 -7.88
CA ARG A 75 -10.60 -0.89 -6.98
C ARG A 75 -9.93 -0.84 -5.62
N GLU A 76 -10.14 0.26 -4.92
CA GLU A 76 -9.72 0.34 -3.52
C GLU A 76 -10.49 -0.67 -2.65
N ALA A 77 -9.94 -0.96 -1.49
CA ALA A 77 -10.60 -1.83 -0.52
C ALA A 77 -11.89 -1.18 -0.03
N GLY A 78 -12.94 -1.97 0.11
CA GLY A 78 -14.21 -1.48 0.63
C GLY A 78 -14.09 -0.96 2.06
N ALA A 79 -14.94 -0.01 2.41
CA ALA A 79 -14.92 0.62 3.74
C ALA A 79 -15.04 -0.40 4.88
N ALA A 80 -15.88 -1.42 4.72
CA ALA A 80 -16.05 -2.46 5.73
C ALA A 80 -14.77 -3.24 5.99
N LEU A 81 -14.03 -3.57 4.94
CA LEU A 81 -12.74 -4.27 5.07
C LEU A 81 -11.70 -3.37 5.75
N VAL A 82 -11.62 -2.11 5.35
CA VAL A 82 -10.70 -1.15 5.97
C VAL A 82 -11.01 -0.99 7.46
N ASP A 83 -12.28 -0.85 7.82
CA ASP A 83 -12.71 -0.71 9.20
C ASP A 83 -12.37 -1.95 10.04
N THR A 84 -12.57 -3.14 9.49
CA THR A 84 -12.20 -4.39 10.16
C THR A 84 -10.71 -4.47 10.40
N ILE A 85 -9.90 -4.17 9.37
CA ILE A 85 -8.44 -4.17 9.50
C ILE A 85 -7.98 -3.18 10.56
N ALA A 86 -8.53 -1.97 10.54
CA ALA A 86 -8.16 -0.94 11.50
C ALA A 86 -8.54 -1.29 12.93
N ALA A 87 -9.68 -1.95 13.13
CA ALA A 87 -10.16 -2.33 14.45
C ALA A 87 -9.36 -3.50 15.06
N ASP A 88 -8.97 -4.46 14.23
CA ASP A 88 -8.44 -5.74 14.69
C ASP A 88 -6.92 -5.84 14.65
N ASN A 89 -6.24 -4.86 14.07
CA ASN A 89 -4.80 -4.92 13.86
C ASN A 89 -4.09 -3.63 14.27
N ASP A 90 -2.80 -3.73 14.51
CA ASP A 90 -1.95 -2.61 14.90
C ASP A 90 -1.18 -2.03 13.70
N ILE A 91 -0.80 -2.90 12.75
CA ILE A 91 -0.08 -2.52 11.53
C ILE A 91 -0.60 -3.33 10.35
N THR A 92 -0.37 -2.83 9.16
CA THR A 92 -0.76 -3.50 7.92
C THR A 92 0.41 -3.58 6.95
N LEU A 93 0.61 -4.77 6.40
CA LEU A 93 1.52 -5.01 5.27
C LEU A 93 0.66 -5.24 4.04
N THR A 94 0.88 -4.48 2.99
CA THR A 94 0.14 -4.62 1.73
C THR A 94 1.05 -4.55 0.52
N ALA A 95 0.61 -5.10 -0.58
CA ALA A 95 1.25 -5.05 -1.89
C ALA A 95 0.19 -5.35 -2.97
N ILE A 96 0.40 -4.96 -4.17
CA ILE A 96 1.56 -4.37 -4.81
C ILE A 96 1.14 -2.99 -5.31
N GLY A 97 1.99 -1.98 -5.11
CA GLY A 97 1.78 -0.66 -5.68
C GLY A 97 2.20 -0.63 -7.16
N ASP A 98 1.50 0.18 -7.95
CA ASP A 98 1.84 0.39 -9.36
C ASP A 98 1.60 1.82 -9.84
#